data_e59408bdc5f6f9d1d3623a344fb982ef
#
_entry.id   e59408bdc5f6f9d1d3623a344fb982ef
#
_cell.length_a   1.000
_cell.length_b   1.000
_cell.length_c   1.000
_cell.angle_alpha   90.00
_cell.angle_beta   90.00
_cell.angle_gamma   90.00
#
_symmetry.space_group_name_H-M   'P 1'
#
loop_
_entity.id
_entity.type
_entity.pdbx_description
1 polymer ?
#
loop_
_entity_poly.entity_id
_entity_poly.type
_entity_poly.pdbx_seq_one_letter_code
_entity_poly.pdbx_strand_id
1 'polypeptide(L)'
;MITDHIMASIADLAQEVSQYFVSLQWERLGAMLSYNPSEPLLFSSGLFLFLFLALTLVYMALRKALTPRILFLTLFSYYFFYKSSGMYFLLLVLVTVTDFYIAKGVSRLKEKADEQAERERRALGEEEATPHYGRAKGLLALSLAIDLGLLCYFKYTNFFAGMVTQMIGGNFQPWDIFLPVGISFYTFKTISYVVDVYRGKMKPMESLLDYAFYVSFFPTLLAGPIVRATDFAPQIRRPLQISNQLFGMGAYFVLIGLAKKCIISDYIAQNFVDRIFDNPTLFSGGEVLLGLYGYTVQIYCDFSGYSDMAIGISALLGFTIPMNFNAPWKSDSVTDFWRRWHISLSSWIRDYVYIPLGGSRKGTLRMYLNQMIAMVACGLWHGASLSFIVWGALHGALVCLHKFFSQTVLHHDRHYHPRGWRRFVAVFVTFHVVCLTWLLFRNATFEGTWVMLEQMFTKFNPDVLPEVLLTYKYVFALMIFALVSHWIPDSWQDQLIKVFAKGGVALAAVDIAVVIFVIMQVKGSEVQPFIYFQF
;
A
#
# COMPACT_ATOMS: atom_id res chain seq x y z
N MET A 1 -25.13 0.78 -60.04
CA MET A 1 -25.72 -0.39 -59.31
C MET A 1 -24.83 -0.92 -58.16
N ILE A 2 -23.57 -1.35 -58.39
CA ILE A 2 -22.69 -1.84 -57.29
C ILE A 2 -22.29 -0.71 -56.37
N THR A 3 -21.92 0.45 -56.89
CA THR A 3 -21.56 1.66 -56.12
C THR A 3 -22.72 2.18 -55.27
N ASP A 4 -23.92 2.12 -55.77
CA ASP A 4 -25.11 2.59 -55.06
C ASP A 4 -25.50 1.68 -53.90
N HIS A 5 -25.27 0.37 -54.06
CA HIS A 5 -25.46 -0.61 -52.99
C HIS A 5 -24.43 -0.47 -51.87
N ILE A 6 -23.16 -0.19 -52.20
CA ILE A 6 -22.10 0.04 -51.21
C ILE A 6 -22.35 1.34 -50.45
N MET A 7 -22.75 2.41 -51.10
CA MET A 7 -23.07 3.68 -50.48
C MET A 7 -24.30 3.59 -49.56
N ALA A 8 -25.34 2.83 -49.95
CA ALA A 8 -26.49 2.57 -49.10
C ALA A 8 -26.09 1.77 -47.83
N SER A 9 -25.29 0.73 -48.00
CA SER A 9 -24.79 -0.08 -46.87
C SER A 9 -23.91 0.72 -45.89
N ILE A 10 -23.09 1.66 -46.38
CA ILE A 10 -22.30 2.57 -45.55
C ILE A 10 -23.19 3.58 -44.82
N ALA A 11 -24.24 4.08 -45.47
CA ALA A 11 -25.20 4.98 -44.85
C ALA A 11 -26.01 4.29 -43.75
N ASP A 12 -26.47 3.05 -44.00
CA ASP A 12 -27.16 2.24 -42.99
C ASP A 12 -26.26 1.92 -41.79
N LEU A 13 -25.01 1.55 -42.02
CA LEU A 13 -24.03 1.34 -40.95
C LEU A 13 -23.75 2.63 -40.16
N ALA A 14 -23.62 3.76 -40.82
CA ALA A 14 -23.46 5.07 -40.18
C ALA A 14 -24.68 5.45 -39.34
N GLN A 15 -25.88 5.11 -39.83
CA GLN A 15 -27.11 5.36 -39.09
C GLN A 15 -27.27 4.42 -37.89
N GLU A 16 -26.94 3.13 -38.01
CA GLU A 16 -26.89 2.21 -36.89
C GLU A 16 -25.85 2.64 -35.81
N VAL A 17 -24.65 3.02 -36.22
CA VAL A 17 -23.63 3.55 -35.34
C VAL A 17 -24.11 4.85 -34.67
N SER A 18 -24.75 5.77 -35.42
CA SER A 18 -25.31 6.99 -34.85
C SER A 18 -26.43 6.71 -33.85
N GLN A 19 -27.35 5.78 -34.15
CA GLN A 19 -28.41 5.37 -33.22
C GLN A 19 -27.84 4.69 -31.99
N TYR A 20 -26.78 3.89 -32.12
CA TYR A 20 -26.08 3.29 -31.00
C TYR A 20 -25.44 4.35 -30.11
N PHE A 21 -24.79 5.38 -30.67
CA PHE A 21 -24.27 6.52 -29.92
C PHE A 21 -25.35 7.37 -29.24
N VAL A 22 -26.51 7.54 -29.88
CA VAL A 22 -27.66 8.26 -29.30
C VAL A 22 -28.34 7.44 -28.20
N SER A 23 -28.34 6.11 -28.30
CA SER A 23 -28.87 5.21 -27.27
C SER A 23 -27.90 5.01 -26.09
N LEU A 24 -26.64 5.45 -26.20
CA LEU A 24 -25.71 5.54 -25.07
C LEU A 24 -26.34 6.47 -24.01
N GLN A 25 -26.71 5.87 -22.88
CA GLN A 25 -27.33 6.62 -21.78
C GLN A 25 -26.25 7.49 -21.14
N TRP A 26 -26.02 8.69 -21.68
CA TRP A 26 -25.04 9.66 -21.24
C TRP A 26 -25.13 9.94 -19.72
N GLU A 27 -26.34 9.91 -19.17
CA GLU A 27 -26.60 10.03 -17.76
C GLU A 27 -25.95 8.89 -16.97
N ARG A 28 -26.06 7.64 -17.45
CA ARG A 28 -25.41 6.49 -16.80
C ARG A 28 -23.88 6.57 -16.89
N LEU A 29 -23.36 6.98 -18.04
CA LEU A 29 -21.92 7.18 -18.19
C LEU A 29 -21.44 8.31 -17.25
N GLY A 30 -22.17 9.41 -17.18
CA GLY A 30 -21.89 10.49 -16.23
C GLY A 30 -21.91 10.02 -14.78
N ALA A 31 -22.91 9.23 -14.39
CA ALA A 31 -23.01 8.65 -13.05
C ALA A 31 -21.82 7.69 -12.74
N MET A 32 -21.44 6.84 -13.70
CA MET A 32 -20.27 5.93 -13.53
C MET A 32 -18.94 6.69 -13.36
N LEU A 33 -18.79 7.82 -14.04
CA LEU A 33 -17.58 8.65 -13.98
C LEU A 33 -17.56 9.61 -12.79
N SER A 34 -18.72 9.88 -12.17
CA SER A 34 -18.83 10.73 -10.98
C SER A 34 -18.41 10.00 -9.71
N TYR A 35 -18.11 10.77 -8.65
CA TYR A 35 -17.83 10.22 -7.33
C TYR A 35 -19.06 9.49 -6.78
N ASN A 36 -18.83 8.25 -6.33
CA ASN A 36 -19.77 7.46 -5.56
C ASN A 36 -19.00 6.78 -4.42
N PRO A 37 -19.28 7.08 -3.15
CA PRO A 37 -18.54 6.51 -2.01
C PRO A 37 -18.72 4.99 -1.89
N SER A 38 -19.83 4.42 -2.38
CA SER A 38 -20.05 2.97 -2.40
C SER A 38 -19.34 2.24 -3.53
N GLU A 39 -18.82 2.96 -4.54
CA GLU A 39 -18.14 2.39 -5.70
C GLU A 39 -16.80 3.08 -5.97
N PRO A 40 -15.81 2.94 -5.07
CA PRO A 40 -14.49 3.51 -5.30
C PRO A 40 -13.81 2.86 -6.51
N LEU A 41 -12.97 3.62 -7.21
CA LEU A 41 -12.22 3.10 -8.35
C LEU A 41 -11.08 2.20 -7.89
N LEU A 42 -11.23 0.89 -8.07
CA LEU A 42 -10.24 -0.13 -7.70
C LEU A 42 -9.55 -0.69 -8.95
N PHE A 43 -8.30 -1.14 -8.82
CA PHE A 43 -7.56 -1.79 -9.92
C PHE A 43 -8.22 -3.07 -10.43
N SER A 44 -9.00 -3.74 -9.59
CA SER A 44 -9.77 -4.94 -9.92
C SER A 44 -11.15 -4.64 -10.53
N SER A 45 -11.53 -3.36 -10.71
CA SER A 45 -12.84 -3.00 -11.25
C SER A 45 -12.84 -2.93 -12.79
N GLY A 46 -13.96 -3.30 -13.41
CA GLY A 46 -14.13 -3.19 -14.86
C GLY A 46 -14.03 -1.75 -15.38
N LEU A 47 -14.50 -0.77 -14.58
CA LEU A 47 -14.36 0.65 -14.91
C LEU A 47 -12.89 1.05 -14.97
N PHE A 48 -12.07 0.60 -14.02
CA PHE A 48 -10.64 0.88 -14.04
C PHE A 48 -9.96 0.28 -15.28
N LEU A 49 -10.26 -0.97 -15.62
CA LEU A 49 -9.70 -1.60 -16.81
C LEU A 49 -10.00 -0.79 -18.07
N PHE A 50 -11.27 -0.39 -18.25
CA PHE A 50 -11.67 0.44 -19.38
C PHE A 50 -10.93 1.78 -19.41
N LEU A 51 -10.87 2.48 -18.27
CA LEU A 51 -10.17 3.75 -18.14
C LEU A 51 -8.66 3.60 -18.34
N PHE A 52 -8.07 2.52 -17.88
CA PHE A 52 -6.64 2.25 -18.05
C PHE A 52 -6.27 1.96 -19.51
N LEU A 53 -7.12 1.23 -20.23
CA LEU A 53 -6.94 1.04 -21.67
C LEU A 53 -7.03 2.38 -22.43
N ALA A 54 -8.04 3.20 -22.14
CA ALA A 54 -8.18 4.52 -22.73
C ALA A 54 -7.00 5.44 -22.38
N LEU A 55 -6.59 5.43 -21.10
CA LEU A 55 -5.40 6.13 -20.64
C LEU A 55 -4.16 5.71 -21.42
N THR A 56 -3.95 4.41 -21.60
CA THR A 56 -2.77 3.88 -22.28
C THR A 56 -2.71 4.34 -23.73
N LEU A 57 -3.83 4.39 -24.44
CA LEU A 57 -3.91 4.89 -25.82
C LEU A 57 -3.46 6.37 -25.91
N VAL A 58 -4.02 7.23 -25.05
CA VAL A 58 -3.66 8.66 -25.01
C VAL A 58 -2.19 8.84 -24.55
N TYR A 59 -1.77 8.08 -23.54
CA TYR A 59 -0.40 8.11 -23.03
C TYR A 59 0.64 7.75 -24.10
N MET A 60 0.34 6.72 -24.91
CA MET A 60 1.19 6.32 -26.05
C MET A 60 1.19 7.35 -27.17
N ALA A 61 0.07 8.01 -27.44
CA ALA A 61 0.02 9.12 -28.37
C ALA A 61 0.92 10.31 -27.91
N LEU A 62 0.97 10.54 -26.61
CA LEU A 62 1.80 11.59 -25.98
C LEU A 62 3.27 11.16 -25.73
N ARG A 63 3.70 9.97 -26.17
CA ARG A 63 5.03 9.40 -25.84
C ARG A 63 6.23 10.32 -26.11
N LYS A 64 6.14 11.16 -27.14
CA LYS A 64 7.19 12.12 -27.53
C LYS A 64 7.08 13.47 -26.81
N ALA A 65 5.93 13.79 -26.22
CA ALA A 65 5.63 15.09 -25.61
C ALA A 65 5.73 14.96 -24.07
N LEU A 66 6.91 15.24 -23.54
CA LEU A 66 7.22 14.97 -22.12
C LEU A 66 6.27 15.69 -21.14
N THR A 67 6.16 17.01 -21.24
CA THR A 67 5.32 17.79 -20.30
C THR A 67 3.83 17.50 -20.44
N PRO A 68 3.22 17.41 -21.64
CA PRO A 68 1.84 16.96 -21.80
C PRO A 68 1.59 15.56 -21.25
N ARG A 69 2.55 14.64 -21.42
CA ARG A 69 2.47 13.28 -20.88
C ARG A 69 2.41 13.26 -19.36
N ILE A 70 3.29 14.02 -18.69
CA ILE A 70 3.29 14.12 -17.22
C ILE A 70 2.01 14.79 -16.72
N LEU A 71 1.57 15.88 -17.37
CA LEU A 71 0.34 16.58 -17.04
C LEU A 71 -0.87 15.64 -17.15
N PHE A 72 -0.96 14.88 -18.25
CA PHE A 72 -2.05 13.93 -18.46
C PHE A 72 -2.13 12.85 -17.36
N LEU A 73 -0.98 12.25 -16.99
CA LEU A 73 -0.93 11.28 -15.90
C LEU A 73 -1.26 11.91 -14.54
N THR A 74 -0.83 13.16 -14.30
CA THR A 74 -1.16 13.88 -13.07
C THR A 74 -2.67 14.14 -12.97
N LEU A 75 -3.29 14.61 -14.05
CA LEU A 75 -4.74 14.85 -14.09
C LEU A 75 -5.54 13.55 -13.91
N PHE A 76 -5.10 12.46 -14.56
CA PHE A 76 -5.71 11.16 -14.34
C PHE A 76 -5.54 10.67 -12.90
N SER A 77 -4.40 10.92 -12.27
CA SER A 77 -4.15 10.57 -10.87
C SER A 77 -5.06 11.34 -9.91
N TYR A 78 -5.30 12.62 -10.16
CA TYR A 78 -6.28 13.39 -9.39
C TYR A 78 -7.71 12.92 -9.63
N TYR A 79 -8.06 12.55 -10.87
CA TYR A 79 -9.35 11.94 -11.16
C TYR A 79 -9.52 10.58 -10.45
N PHE A 80 -8.49 9.74 -10.45
CA PHE A 80 -8.48 8.47 -9.72
C PHE A 80 -8.74 8.68 -8.22
N PHE A 81 -8.09 9.70 -7.63
CA PHE A 81 -8.31 10.06 -6.24
C PHE A 81 -9.72 10.65 -6.01
N TYR A 82 -10.22 11.48 -6.93
CA TYR A 82 -11.59 12.00 -6.88
C TYR A 82 -12.62 10.86 -6.85
N LYS A 83 -12.46 9.84 -7.66
CA LYS A 83 -13.35 8.66 -7.67
C LYS A 83 -13.35 7.89 -6.34
N SER A 84 -12.31 8.02 -5.53
CA SER A 84 -12.17 7.32 -4.24
C SER A 84 -12.51 8.20 -3.04
N SER A 85 -12.34 9.53 -3.14
CA SER A 85 -12.44 10.45 -1.99
C SER A 85 -13.18 11.76 -2.31
N GLY A 86 -13.85 11.86 -3.45
CA GLY A 86 -14.60 13.05 -3.83
C GLY A 86 -13.74 14.32 -3.88
N MET A 87 -14.29 15.42 -3.40
CA MET A 87 -13.62 16.72 -3.41
C MET A 87 -12.38 16.82 -2.51
N TYR A 88 -12.09 15.80 -1.69
CA TYR A 88 -10.88 15.76 -0.87
C TYR A 88 -9.59 15.67 -1.70
N PHE A 89 -9.67 15.47 -3.04
CA PHE A 89 -8.51 15.65 -3.91
C PHE A 89 -7.93 17.08 -3.83
N LEU A 90 -8.73 18.08 -3.48
CA LEU A 90 -8.25 19.46 -3.26
C LEU A 90 -7.30 19.54 -2.06
N LEU A 91 -7.50 18.71 -1.04
CA LEU A 91 -6.56 18.59 0.08
C LEU A 91 -5.21 18.07 -0.38
N LEU A 92 -5.20 17.05 -1.24
CA LEU A 92 -3.98 16.53 -1.86
C LEU A 92 -3.25 17.62 -2.66
N VAL A 93 -3.98 18.44 -3.43
CA VAL A 93 -3.42 19.58 -4.17
C VAL A 93 -2.83 20.60 -3.20
N LEU A 94 -3.57 20.97 -2.14
CA LEU A 94 -3.11 21.94 -1.12
C LEU A 94 -1.79 21.50 -0.48
N VAL A 95 -1.72 20.27 0.03
CA VAL A 95 -0.52 19.69 0.65
C VAL A 95 0.64 19.67 -0.37
N THR A 96 0.37 19.25 -1.61
CA THR A 96 1.36 19.23 -2.68
C THR A 96 1.96 20.61 -2.92
N VAL A 97 1.14 21.64 -3.05
CA VAL A 97 1.62 23.02 -3.29
C VAL A 97 2.41 23.54 -2.08
N THR A 98 1.88 23.31 -0.88
CA THR A 98 2.51 23.78 0.38
C THR A 98 3.90 23.18 0.55
N ASP A 99 4.03 21.85 0.45
CA ASP A 99 5.31 21.16 0.66
C ASP A 99 6.33 21.44 -0.44
N PHE A 100 5.88 21.63 -1.67
CA PHE A 100 6.78 22.07 -2.75
C PHE A 100 7.48 23.39 -2.42
N TYR A 101 6.73 24.40 -1.97
CA TYR A 101 7.31 25.69 -1.63
C TYR A 101 8.11 25.66 -0.34
N ILE A 102 7.65 24.91 0.67
CA ILE A 102 8.39 24.71 1.93
C ILE A 102 9.73 24.03 1.64
N ALA A 103 9.77 22.95 0.85
CA ALA A 103 11.03 22.28 0.50
C ALA A 103 12.02 23.22 -0.21
N LYS A 104 11.54 24.04 -1.14
CA LYS A 104 12.38 25.09 -1.77
C LYS A 104 12.88 26.12 -0.76
N GLY A 105 12.01 26.53 0.18
CA GLY A 105 12.37 27.43 1.27
C GLY A 105 13.44 26.83 2.18
N VAL A 106 13.30 25.57 2.56
CA VAL A 106 14.26 24.81 3.37
C VAL A 106 15.63 24.78 2.69
N SER A 107 15.70 24.43 1.39
CA SER A 107 16.96 24.40 0.64
C SER A 107 17.63 25.76 0.60
N ARG A 108 16.89 26.81 0.22
CA ARG A 108 17.41 28.19 0.16
C ARG A 108 17.94 28.71 1.49
N LEU A 109 17.25 28.39 2.61
CA LEU A 109 17.69 28.81 3.94
C LEU A 109 18.93 28.04 4.38
N LYS A 110 19.08 26.78 4.00
CA LYS A 110 20.30 26.02 4.26
C LYS A 110 21.47 26.58 3.44
N GLU A 111 21.30 26.78 2.14
CA GLU A 111 22.32 27.36 1.26
C GLU A 111 22.82 28.72 1.81
N LYS A 112 21.91 29.61 2.24
CA LYS A 112 22.26 30.88 2.89
C LYS A 112 23.04 30.72 4.19
N ALA A 113 22.68 29.72 5.01
CA ALA A 113 23.39 29.45 6.26
C ALA A 113 24.80 28.90 5.99
N ASP A 114 24.96 28.05 4.97
CA ASP A 114 26.26 27.53 4.54
C ASP A 114 27.15 28.65 3.99
N GLU A 115 26.61 29.54 3.13
CA GLU A 115 27.32 30.69 2.61
C GLU A 115 27.75 31.67 3.72
N GLN A 116 26.85 31.90 4.71
CA GLN A 116 27.19 32.77 5.83
C GLN A 116 28.32 32.17 6.68
N ALA A 117 28.26 30.89 7.02
CA ALA A 117 29.33 30.22 7.76
C ALA A 117 30.68 30.27 6.99
N GLU A 118 30.63 30.12 5.68
CA GLU A 118 31.84 30.21 4.85
C GLU A 118 32.42 31.65 4.82
N ARG A 119 31.56 32.68 4.78
CA ARG A 119 32.01 34.10 4.88
C ARG A 119 32.65 34.39 6.24
N GLU A 120 32.05 33.89 7.32
CA GLU A 120 32.56 34.02 8.69
C GLU A 120 33.93 33.35 8.82
N ARG A 121 34.11 32.14 8.29
CA ARG A 121 35.41 31.44 8.24
C ARG A 121 36.48 32.26 7.51
N ARG A 122 36.14 32.85 6.37
CA ARG A 122 37.09 33.67 5.59
C ARG A 122 37.41 35.01 6.25
N ALA A 123 36.45 35.63 6.95
CA ALA A 123 36.62 36.96 7.53
C ALA A 123 37.31 36.93 8.89
N LEU A 124 37.01 35.94 9.74
CA LEU A 124 37.44 35.85 11.13
C LEU A 124 38.58 34.87 11.36
N GLY A 125 38.97 34.09 10.34
CA GLY A 125 39.96 33.02 10.52
C GLY A 125 39.52 31.91 11.47
N GLU A 126 38.24 31.84 11.80
CA GLU A 126 37.66 30.81 12.65
C GLU A 126 37.45 29.54 11.83
N GLU A 127 38.32 28.54 11.99
CA GLU A 127 38.16 27.24 11.34
C GLU A 127 36.85 26.49 11.75
N GLU A 128 36.20 26.88 12.87
CA GLU A 128 35.03 26.22 13.46
C GLU A 128 33.68 26.91 13.20
N ALA A 129 33.56 27.94 12.35
CA ALA A 129 32.27 28.52 12.06
C ALA A 129 31.30 27.50 11.45
N THR A 130 30.26 27.12 12.21
CA THR A 130 29.28 26.11 11.80
C THR A 130 27.99 26.75 11.28
N PRO A 131 27.38 26.25 10.19
CA PRO A 131 26.15 26.81 9.68
C PRO A 131 24.98 26.65 10.65
N HIS A 132 24.20 27.72 10.83
CA HIS A 132 23.06 27.74 11.74
C HIS A 132 21.74 27.51 11.00
N TYR A 133 21.21 26.27 11.02
CA TYR A 133 20.00 25.87 10.30
C TYR A 133 18.67 26.13 11.04
N GLY A 134 18.60 27.02 12.05
CA GLY A 134 17.41 27.25 12.86
C GLY A 134 16.16 27.59 12.06
N ARG A 135 16.28 28.52 11.08
CA ARG A 135 15.16 28.88 10.19
C ARG A 135 14.71 27.75 9.28
N ALA A 136 15.64 26.97 8.74
CA ALA A 136 15.33 25.78 7.92
C ALA A 136 14.64 24.69 8.75
N LYS A 137 15.07 24.48 10.01
CA LYS A 137 14.38 23.60 10.98
C LYS A 137 12.95 24.07 11.28
N GLY A 138 12.75 25.39 11.41
CA GLY A 138 11.42 25.97 11.61
C GLY A 138 10.46 25.68 10.45
N LEU A 139 10.93 25.83 9.19
CA LEU A 139 10.12 25.46 8.01
C LEU A 139 9.85 23.96 7.92
N LEU A 140 10.85 23.11 8.24
CA LEU A 140 10.63 21.67 8.32
C LEU A 140 9.57 21.32 9.36
N ALA A 141 9.65 21.91 10.56
CA ALA A 141 8.67 21.70 11.62
C ALA A 141 7.26 22.15 11.20
N LEU A 142 7.16 23.25 10.45
CA LEU A 142 5.89 23.73 9.90
C LEU A 142 5.28 22.71 8.90
N SER A 143 6.07 22.17 7.95
CA SER A 143 5.60 21.13 7.03
C SER A 143 5.11 19.90 7.80
N LEU A 144 5.91 19.40 8.74
CA LEU A 144 5.52 18.26 9.56
C LEU A 144 4.25 18.53 10.39
N ALA A 145 4.09 19.75 10.91
CA ALA A 145 2.89 20.13 11.66
C ALA A 145 1.64 20.18 10.77
N ILE A 146 1.76 20.66 9.52
CA ILE A 146 0.66 20.66 8.55
C ILE A 146 0.28 19.23 8.19
N ASP A 147 1.25 18.42 7.75
CA ASP A 147 1.02 17.05 7.28
C ASP A 147 0.46 16.13 8.38
N LEU A 148 1.12 16.14 9.54
CA LEU A 148 0.67 15.33 10.68
C LEU A 148 -0.60 15.91 11.29
N GLY A 149 -0.78 17.23 11.30
CA GLY A 149 -1.99 17.87 11.79
C GLY A 149 -3.22 17.49 10.97
N LEU A 150 -3.11 17.51 9.64
CA LEU A 150 -4.17 17.04 8.75
C LEU A 150 -4.45 15.54 8.94
N LEU A 151 -3.41 14.72 9.00
CA LEU A 151 -3.57 13.29 9.27
C LEU A 151 -4.24 13.06 10.63
N CYS A 152 -3.82 13.78 11.67
CA CYS A 152 -4.42 13.69 13.01
C CYS A 152 -5.88 14.12 13.01
N TYR A 153 -6.21 15.20 12.33
CA TYR A 153 -7.58 15.69 12.23
C TYR A 153 -8.50 14.65 11.59
N PHE A 154 -8.16 14.15 10.42
CA PHE A 154 -9.05 13.24 9.71
C PHE A 154 -9.08 11.82 10.29
N LYS A 155 -7.97 11.32 10.81
CA LYS A 155 -7.87 9.92 11.24
C LYS A 155 -8.06 9.72 12.74
N TYR A 156 -7.60 10.66 13.58
CA TYR A 156 -7.51 10.39 15.03
C TYR A 156 -8.41 11.25 15.88
N THR A 157 -9.08 12.28 15.35
CA THR A 157 -9.90 13.21 16.15
C THR A 157 -11.00 12.46 16.92
N ASN A 158 -11.81 11.64 16.26
CA ASN A 158 -12.87 10.89 16.93
C ASN A 158 -12.33 9.90 17.97
N PHE A 159 -11.19 9.28 17.70
CA PHE A 159 -10.56 8.35 18.62
C PHE A 159 -10.11 9.05 19.91
N PHE A 160 -9.35 10.14 19.80
CA PHE A 160 -8.88 10.85 20.99
C PHE A 160 -10.02 11.57 21.73
N ALA A 161 -10.96 12.18 21.01
CA ALA A 161 -12.13 12.81 21.64
C ALA A 161 -12.97 11.78 22.39
N GLY A 162 -13.18 10.60 21.82
CA GLY A 162 -13.88 9.50 22.48
C GLY A 162 -13.16 9.02 23.74
N MET A 163 -11.83 8.83 23.68
CA MET A 163 -11.03 8.45 24.85
C MET A 163 -11.13 9.49 25.97
N VAL A 164 -10.94 10.78 25.66
CA VAL A 164 -11.01 11.85 26.66
C VAL A 164 -12.40 11.92 27.29
N THR A 165 -13.45 11.86 26.47
CA THR A 165 -14.83 11.91 26.96
C THR A 165 -15.14 10.70 27.89
N GLN A 166 -14.69 9.50 27.51
CA GLN A 166 -14.86 8.32 28.35
C GLN A 166 -14.11 8.43 29.69
N MET A 167 -12.88 8.98 29.67
CA MET A 167 -12.07 9.19 30.89
C MET A 167 -12.74 10.14 31.90
N ILE A 168 -13.51 11.13 31.42
CA ILE A 168 -14.26 12.05 32.28
C ILE A 168 -15.69 11.59 32.56
N GLY A 169 -16.04 10.36 32.23
CA GLY A 169 -17.36 9.74 32.48
C GLY A 169 -18.48 10.25 31.56
N GLY A 170 -18.13 10.89 30.43
CA GLY A 170 -19.08 11.37 29.43
C GLY A 170 -19.42 10.31 28.37
N ASN A 171 -20.43 10.62 27.55
CA ASN A 171 -20.82 9.82 26.40
C ASN A 171 -20.47 10.57 25.11
N PHE A 172 -19.54 10.02 24.31
CA PHE A 172 -19.06 10.63 23.08
C PHE A 172 -19.87 10.18 21.88
N GLN A 173 -20.38 11.15 21.11
CA GLN A 173 -20.94 10.88 19.79
C GLN A 173 -19.90 11.24 18.73
N PRO A 174 -19.51 10.29 17.85
CA PRO A 174 -18.52 10.55 16.81
C PRO A 174 -18.97 11.69 15.89
N TRP A 175 -18.04 12.57 15.57
CA TRP A 175 -18.27 13.63 14.59
C TRP A 175 -18.24 13.04 13.18
N ASP A 176 -19.02 13.61 12.27
CA ASP A 176 -19.05 13.22 10.86
C ASP A 176 -17.79 13.76 10.15
N ILE A 177 -16.68 13.07 10.35
CA ILE A 177 -15.38 13.37 9.73
C ILE A 177 -15.11 12.28 8.71
N PHE A 178 -15.28 12.59 7.42
CA PHE A 178 -14.92 11.69 6.33
C PHE A 178 -13.40 11.50 6.27
N LEU A 179 -12.92 10.25 6.34
CA LEU A 179 -11.50 9.92 6.21
C LEU A 179 -11.13 9.75 4.72
N PRO A 180 -10.36 10.69 4.12
CA PRO A 180 -9.96 10.55 2.72
C PRO A 180 -9.07 9.32 2.52
N VAL A 181 -9.45 8.45 1.58
CA VAL A 181 -8.69 7.23 1.28
C VAL A 181 -7.27 7.60 0.84
N GLY A 182 -6.27 6.91 1.38
CA GLY A 182 -4.86 7.14 1.02
C GLY A 182 -4.19 8.34 1.70
N ILE A 183 -4.87 9.10 2.59
CA ILE A 183 -4.26 10.24 3.31
C ILE A 183 -2.94 9.83 3.99
N SER A 184 -2.89 8.68 4.64
CA SER A 184 -1.69 8.17 5.30
C SER A 184 -0.54 7.89 4.33
N PHE A 185 -0.84 7.47 3.09
CA PHE A 185 0.17 7.13 2.09
C PHE A 185 0.81 8.37 1.47
N TYR A 186 0.01 9.35 1.03
CA TYR A 186 0.58 10.55 0.45
C TYR A 186 1.27 11.43 1.51
N THR A 187 0.77 11.48 2.75
CA THR A 187 1.44 12.15 3.87
C THR A 187 2.85 11.60 4.10
N PHE A 188 3.04 10.28 4.00
CA PHE A 188 4.37 9.69 4.13
C PHE A 188 5.29 10.04 2.96
N LYS A 189 4.76 10.20 1.75
CA LYS A 189 5.54 10.68 0.60
C LYS A 189 5.98 12.11 0.80
N THR A 190 5.08 13.02 1.20
CA THR A 190 5.37 14.44 1.38
C THR A 190 6.35 14.67 2.53
N ILE A 191 6.12 14.07 3.69
CA ILE A 191 7.05 14.12 4.83
C ILE A 191 8.45 13.64 4.42
N SER A 192 8.54 12.47 3.74
CA SER A 192 9.84 11.93 3.33
C SER A 192 10.58 12.87 2.38
N TYR A 193 9.88 13.52 1.47
CA TYR A 193 10.46 14.48 0.53
C TYR A 193 11.04 15.70 1.25
N VAL A 194 10.27 16.38 2.10
CA VAL A 194 10.75 17.59 2.79
C VAL A 194 11.91 17.26 3.74
N VAL A 195 11.81 16.12 4.47
CA VAL A 195 12.89 15.64 5.33
C VAL A 195 14.16 15.30 4.54
N ASP A 196 14.05 14.65 3.38
CA ASP A 196 15.22 14.28 2.57
C ASP A 196 15.87 15.51 1.91
N VAL A 197 15.10 16.52 1.53
CA VAL A 197 15.64 17.84 1.11
C VAL A 197 16.37 18.51 2.28
N TYR A 198 15.77 18.54 3.49
CA TYR A 198 16.43 19.10 4.67
C TYR A 198 17.73 18.34 5.02
N ARG A 199 17.76 17.02 4.89
CA ARG A 199 18.97 16.21 5.12
C ARG A 199 20.03 16.34 4.01
N GLY A 200 19.71 17.02 2.90
CA GLY A 200 20.60 17.14 1.76
C GLY A 200 20.75 15.87 0.92
N LYS A 201 19.85 14.89 1.10
CA LYS A 201 19.86 13.67 0.28
C LYS A 201 19.42 13.90 -1.16
N MET A 202 18.63 14.93 -1.38
CA MET A 202 18.22 15.39 -2.70
C MET A 202 18.04 16.90 -2.73
N LYS A 203 18.17 17.49 -3.93
CA LYS A 203 17.75 18.86 -4.15
C LYS A 203 16.22 18.93 -4.30
N PRO A 204 15.58 20.07 -3.94
CA PRO A 204 14.15 20.21 -4.17
C PRO A 204 13.84 20.12 -5.67
N MET A 205 12.70 19.52 -6.01
CA MET A 205 12.24 19.45 -7.40
C MET A 205 12.02 20.87 -7.95
N GLU A 206 12.43 21.11 -9.18
CA GLU A 206 12.32 22.43 -9.81
C GLU A 206 10.87 22.72 -10.25
N SER A 207 10.18 21.72 -10.76
CA SER A 207 8.83 21.81 -11.32
C SER A 207 7.77 21.36 -10.34
N LEU A 208 6.78 22.23 -10.11
CA LEU A 208 5.58 21.86 -9.33
C LEU A 208 4.82 20.69 -9.98
N LEU A 209 4.77 20.64 -11.31
CA LEU A 209 4.13 19.54 -12.04
C LEU A 209 4.81 18.20 -11.75
N ASP A 210 6.15 18.16 -11.73
CA ASP A 210 6.89 16.92 -11.43
C ASP A 210 6.64 16.46 -9.99
N TYR A 211 6.60 17.40 -9.05
CA TYR A 211 6.31 17.10 -7.66
C TYR A 211 4.85 16.64 -7.48
N ALA A 212 3.90 17.34 -8.11
CA ALA A 212 2.50 16.94 -8.13
C ALA A 212 2.31 15.53 -8.69
N PHE A 213 2.99 15.21 -9.80
CA PHE A 213 3.00 13.86 -10.37
C PHE A 213 3.57 12.82 -9.40
N TYR A 214 4.70 13.11 -8.73
CA TYR A 214 5.28 12.21 -7.75
C TYR A 214 4.31 11.92 -6.59
N VAL A 215 3.72 12.95 -6.01
CA VAL A 215 2.82 12.80 -4.86
C VAL A 215 1.55 12.07 -5.27
N SER A 216 0.95 12.47 -6.40
CA SER A 216 -0.35 11.97 -6.84
C SER A 216 -0.31 10.68 -7.67
N PHE A 217 0.87 10.14 -8.03
CA PHE A 217 1.02 8.97 -8.90
C PHE A 217 0.07 7.83 -8.50
N PHE A 218 -0.98 7.62 -9.30
CA PHE A 218 -2.16 6.85 -8.92
C PHE A 218 -1.87 5.38 -8.51
N PRO A 219 -0.88 4.67 -9.10
CA PRO A 219 -0.61 3.31 -8.67
C PRO A 219 -0.17 3.20 -7.20
N THR A 220 0.41 4.26 -6.65
CA THR A 220 0.94 4.29 -5.28
C THR A 220 0.19 5.23 -4.35
N LEU A 221 -0.91 5.85 -4.83
CA LEU A 221 -1.58 6.93 -4.12
C LEU A 221 -2.44 6.44 -2.96
N LEU A 222 -3.24 5.38 -3.17
CA LEU A 222 -4.22 4.92 -2.18
C LEU A 222 -3.62 3.92 -1.18
N ALA A 223 -2.90 2.91 -1.69
CA ALA A 223 -2.38 1.80 -0.87
C ALA A 223 -1.18 1.06 -1.50
N GLY A 224 -0.58 1.60 -2.54
CA GLY A 224 0.61 1.01 -3.18
C GLY A 224 1.87 1.13 -2.33
N PRO A 225 3.01 0.62 -2.81
CA PRO A 225 4.29 0.80 -2.14
C PRO A 225 4.61 2.29 -1.90
N ILE A 226 5.10 2.64 -0.71
CA ILE A 226 5.49 4.02 -0.35
C ILE A 226 6.81 4.35 -1.05
N VAL A 227 6.70 5.04 -2.19
CA VAL A 227 7.85 5.38 -3.04
C VAL A 227 8.56 6.63 -2.51
N ARG A 228 9.90 6.63 -2.51
CA ARG A 228 10.71 7.80 -2.17
C ARG A 228 10.88 8.71 -3.37
N ALA A 229 10.93 10.03 -3.11
CA ALA A 229 11.25 11.00 -4.16
C ALA A 229 12.63 10.78 -4.76
N THR A 230 13.62 10.36 -3.98
CA THR A 230 14.96 9.98 -4.42
C THR A 230 14.98 8.92 -5.52
N ASP A 231 14.05 7.98 -5.46
CA ASP A 231 13.98 6.84 -6.39
C ASP A 231 13.07 7.13 -7.60
N PHE A 232 12.05 7.95 -7.40
CA PHE A 232 11.02 8.21 -8.41
C PHE A 232 11.32 9.45 -9.27
N ALA A 233 11.79 10.54 -8.66
CA ALA A 233 12.04 11.81 -9.38
C ALA A 233 12.97 11.65 -10.59
N PRO A 234 14.05 10.84 -10.52
CA PRO A 234 14.92 10.64 -11.69
C PRO A 234 14.22 9.95 -12.87
N GLN A 235 13.07 9.31 -12.67
CA GLN A 235 12.33 8.59 -13.72
C GLN A 235 11.35 9.51 -14.46
N ILE A 236 10.88 10.60 -13.83
CA ILE A 236 9.76 11.44 -14.33
C ILE A 236 10.06 12.01 -15.71
N ARG A 237 11.25 12.58 -15.89
CA ARG A 237 11.64 13.26 -17.12
C ARG A 237 12.43 12.40 -18.10
N ARG A 238 12.52 11.09 -17.87
CA ARG A 238 13.13 10.18 -18.84
C ARG A 238 12.25 10.01 -20.08
N PRO A 239 12.86 9.83 -21.25
CA PRO A 239 12.12 9.39 -22.43
C PRO A 239 11.34 8.11 -22.14
N LEU A 240 10.12 8.01 -22.65
CA LEU A 240 9.32 6.80 -22.47
C LEU A 240 9.95 5.64 -23.25
N GLN A 241 10.44 4.66 -22.54
CA GLN A 241 10.99 3.43 -23.10
C GLN A 241 10.42 2.25 -22.31
N ILE A 242 9.43 1.58 -22.88
CA ILE A 242 8.87 0.35 -22.33
C ILE A 242 9.60 -0.81 -23.00
N SER A 243 10.63 -1.33 -22.34
CA SER A 243 11.32 -2.54 -22.82
C SER A 243 10.39 -3.75 -22.75
N ASN A 244 10.66 -4.77 -23.56
CA ASN A 244 9.92 -6.03 -23.48
C ASN A 244 9.96 -6.64 -22.07
N GLN A 245 11.09 -6.49 -21.36
CA GLN A 245 11.22 -6.97 -19.99
C GLN A 245 10.29 -6.19 -19.03
N LEU A 246 10.21 -4.87 -19.17
CA LEU A 246 9.34 -4.04 -18.34
C LEU A 246 7.86 -4.33 -18.65
N PHE A 247 7.53 -4.55 -19.92
CA PHE A 247 6.19 -4.99 -20.33
C PHE A 247 5.85 -6.37 -19.74
N GLY A 248 6.76 -7.35 -19.86
CA GLY A 248 6.55 -8.70 -19.30
C GLY A 248 6.41 -8.69 -17.79
N MET A 249 7.18 -7.85 -17.09
CA MET A 249 7.02 -7.61 -15.66
C MET A 249 5.65 -7.00 -15.35
N GLY A 250 5.22 -6.01 -16.14
CA GLY A 250 3.91 -5.38 -16.00
C GLY A 250 2.75 -6.35 -16.12
N ALA A 251 2.72 -7.14 -17.19
CA ALA A 251 1.71 -8.16 -17.44
C ALA A 251 1.68 -9.22 -16.33
N TYR A 252 2.83 -9.78 -15.97
CA TYR A 252 2.94 -10.75 -14.89
C TYR A 252 2.37 -10.24 -13.56
N PHE A 253 2.79 -9.04 -13.13
CA PHE A 253 2.37 -8.51 -11.83
C PHE A 253 0.90 -8.09 -11.81
N VAL A 254 0.33 -7.63 -12.91
CA VAL A 254 -1.13 -7.37 -12.98
C VAL A 254 -1.91 -8.66 -12.84
N LEU A 255 -1.56 -9.71 -13.58
CA LEU A 255 -2.26 -11.01 -13.51
C LEU A 255 -2.16 -11.66 -12.13
N ILE A 256 -0.94 -11.76 -11.59
CA ILE A 256 -0.76 -12.40 -10.29
C ILE A 256 -1.42 -11.59 -9.17
N GLY A 257 -1.40 -10.25 -9.30
CA GLY A 257 -2.08 -9.36 -8.37
C GLY A 257 -3.60 -9.54 -8.38
N LEU A 258 -4.21 -9.62 -9.57
CA LEU A 258 -5.63 -9.92 -9.73
C LEU A 258 -5.98 -11.32 -9.20
N ALA A 259 -5.16 -12.33 -9.49
CA ALA A 259 -5.39 -13.68 -8.98
C ALA A 259 -5.35 -13.73 -7.44
N LYS A 260 -4.36 -13.06 -6.82
CA LYS A 260 -4.27 -12.96 -5.36
C LYS A 260 -5.47 -12.25 -4.76
N LYS A 261 -5.88 -11.10 -5.32
CA LYS A 261 -7.00 -10.30 -4.81
C LYS A 261 -8.33 -11.01 -5.04
N CYS A 262 -8.68 -11.26 -6.31
CA CYS A 262 -10.02 -11.67 -6.68
C CYS A 262 -10.28 -13.17 -6.48
N ILE A 263 -9.29 -14.03 -6.77
CA ILE A 263 -9.49 -15.49 -6.75
C ILE A 263 -9.18 -16.06 -5.36
N ILE A 264 -8.14 -15.55 -4.68
CA ILE A 264 -7.72 -16.12 -3.40
C ILE A 264 -8.33 -15.32 -2.25
N SER A 265 -7.99 -14.04 -2.13
CA SER A 265 -8.37 -13.22 -0.97
C SER A 265 -9.87 -13.07 -0.82
N ASP A 266 -10.56 -12.56 -1.85
CA ASP A 266 -11.98 -12.24 -1.77
C ASP A 266 -12.83 -13.51 -1.64
N TYR A 267 -12.44 -14.60 -2.33
CA TYR A 267 -13.15 -15.87 -2.20
C TYR A 267 -13.04 -16.46 -0.79
N ILE A 268 -11.85 -16.46 -0.18
CA ILE A 268 -11.63 -16.94 1.19
C ILE A 268 -12.39 -16.07 2.18
N ALA A 269 -12.37 -14.73 2.00
CA ALA A 269 -13.07 -13.78 2.84
C ALA A 269 -14.57 -14.09 2.92
N GLN A 270 -15.25 -14.01 1.77
CA GLN A 270 -16.72 -14.12 1.70
C GLN A 270 -17.25 -15.49 2.08
N ASN A 271 -16.52 -16.55 1.71
CA ASN A 271 -17.02 -17.90 1.90
C ASN A 271 -16.71 -18.49 3.29
N PHE A 272 -15.68 -17.96 3.99
CA PHE A 272 -15.27 -18.58 5.25
C PHE A 272 -14.90 -17.58 6.34
N VAL A 273 -13.95 -16.67 6.09
CA VAL A 273 -13.34 -15.85 7.14
C VAL A 273 -14.33 -14.87 7.76
N ASP A 274 -15.04 -14.09 6.92
CA ASP A 274 -15.95 -13.05 7.41
C ASP A 274 -17.07 -13.64 8.28
N ARG A 275 -17.60 -14.81 7.90
CA ARG A 275 -18.62 -15.52 8.69
C ARG A 275 -18.17 -15.86 10.11
N ILE A 276 -16.91 -16.30 10.25
CA ILE A 276 -16.32 -16.68 11.54
C ILE A 276 -16.00 -15.46 12.38
N PHE A 277 -15.40 -14.41 11.78
CA PHE A 277 -15.04 -13.22 12.52
C PHE A 277 -16.24 -12.37 12.94
N ASP A 278 -17.31 -12.37 12.15
CA ASP A 278 -18.54 -11.64 12.48
C ASP A 278 -19.33 -12.31 13.60
N ASN A 279 -19.31 -13.64 13.70
CA ASN A 279 -20.06 -14.39 14.69
C ASN A 279 -19.27 -15.58 15.27
N PRO A 280 -18.14 -15.36 15.96
CA PRO A 280 -17.22 -16.41 16.38
C PRO A 280 -17.87 -17.44 17.34
N THR A 281 -18.88 -17.04 18.10
CA THR A 281 -19.59 -17.91 19.08
C THR A 281 -20.43 -19.00 18.43
N LEU A 282 -20.72 -18.88 17.12
CA LEU A 282 -21.49 -19.91 16.38
C LEU A 282 -20.61 -21.06 15.87
N PHE A 283 -19.26 -20.92 16.00
CA PHE A 283 -18.29 -21.86 15.46
C PHE A 283 -17.48 -22.52 16.55
N SER A 284 -17.06 -23.77 16.34
CA SER A 284 -16.13 -24.45 17.24
C SER A 284 -14.75 -23.80 17.25
N GLY A 285 -13.98 -24.01 18.30
CA GLY A 285 -12.61 -23.47 18.40
C GLY A 285 -11.70 -23.92 17.28
N GLY A 286 -11.91 -25.10 16.69
CA GLY A 286 -11.19 -25.58 15.52
C GLY A 286 -11.50 -24.76 14.26
N GLU A 287 -12.77 -24.41 14.04
CA GLU A 287 -13.19 -23.56 12.93
C GLU A 287 -12.66 -22.14 13.09
N VAL A 288 -12.69 -21.59 14.31
CA VAL A 288 -12.14 -20.25 14.61
C VAL A 288 -10.63 -20.21 14.34
N LEU A 289 -9.89 -21.28 14.70
CA LEU A 289 -8.46 -21.39 14.37
C LEU A 289 -8.23 -21.47 12.85
N LEU A 290 -9.02 -22.25 12.13
CA LEU A 290 -8.97 -22.31 10.66
C LEU A 290 -9.35 -20.97 10.02
N GLY A 291 -10.30 -20.24 10.60
CA GLY A 291 -10.67 -18.87 10.21
C GLY A 291 -9.51 -17.89 10.38
N LEU A 292 -8.74 -18.00 11.47
CA LEU A 292 -7.53 -17.18 11.69
C LEU A 292 -6.45 -17.47 10.64
N TYR A 293 -6.24 -18.73 10.26
CA TYR A 293 -5.32 -19.06 9.15
C TYR A 293 -5.86 -18.56 7.81
N GLY A 294 -7.18 -18.65 7.60
CA GLY A 294 -7.86 -18.06 6.44
C GLY A 294 -7.61 -16.55 6.34
N TYR A 295 -7.81 -15.83 7.46
CA TYR A 295 -7.53 -14.39 7.50
C TYR A 295 -6.05 -14.06 7.25
N THR A 296 -5.14 -14.90 7.75
CA THR A 296 -3.70 -14.75 7.50
C THR A 296 -3.37 -14.80 6.00
N VAL A 297 -4.00 -15.72 5.26
CA VAL A 297 -3.85 -15.81 3.80
C VAL A 297 -4.57 -14.67 3.11
N GLN A 298 -5.79 -14.32 3.55
CA GLN A 298 -6.59 -13.23 3.02
C GLN A 298 -5.83 -11.90 3.07
N ILE A 299 -5.38 -11.45 4.25
CA ILE A 299 -4.69 -10.16 4.41
C ILE A 299 -3.41 -10.08 3.57
N TYR A 300 -2.67 -11.18 3.45
CA TYR A 300 -1.50 -11.24 2.59
C TYR A 300 -1.86 -11.14 1.11
N CYS A 301 -2.81 -11.95 0.64
CA CYS A 301 -3.21 -11.97 -0.77
C CYS A 301 -3.90 -10.67 -1.19
N ASP A 302 -4.72 -10.07 -0.32
CA ASP A 302 -5.33 -8.76 -0.55
C ASP A 302 -4.27 -7.69 -0.75
N PHE A 303 -3.37 -7.54 0.21
CA PHE A 303 -2.40 -6.44 0.18
C PHE A 303 -1.23 -6.69 -0.78
N SER A 304 -0.72 -7.93 -0.87
CA SER A 304 0.30 -8.23 -1.89
C SER A 304 -0.27 -8.18 -3.29
N GLY A 305 -1.54 -8.59 -3.49
CA GLY A 305 -2.23 -8.48 -4.77
C GLY A 305 -2.39 -7.04 -5.23
N TYR A 306 -2.81 -6.13 -4.34
CA TYR A 306 -2.85 -4.70 -4.64
C TYR A 306 -1.47 -4.13 -4.97
N SER A 307 -0.45 -4.48 -4.18
CA SER A 307 0.93 -4.04 -4.41
C SER A 307 1.48 -4.55 -5.74
N ASP A 308 1.20 -5.80 -6.10
CA ASP A 308 1.61 -6.41 -7.36
C ASP A 308 0.94 -5.70 -8.55
N MET A 309 -0.38 -5.43 -8.47
CA MET A 309 -1.07 -4.65 -9.50
C MET A 309 -0.47 -3.25 -9.63
N ALA A 310 -0.17 -2.57 -8.52
CA ALA A 310 0.47 -1.25 -8.55
C ALA A 310 1.85 -1.29 -9.23
N ILE A 311 2.67 -2.31 -8.95
CA ILE A 311 3.98 -2.52 -9.59
C ILE A 311 3.79 -2.80 -11.08
N GLY A 312 2.85 -3.67 -11.42
CA GLY A 312 2.55 -4.04 -12.80
C GLY A 312 2.07 -2.85 -13.64
N ILE A 313 1.09 -2.10 -13.14
CA ILE A 313 0.57 -0.88 -13.79
C ILE A 313 1.68 0.16 -13.96
N SER A 314 2.52 0.37 -12.93
CA SER A 314 3.65 1.28 -13.02
C SER A 314 4.63 0.87 -14.12
N ALA A 315 4.95 -0.43 -14.21
CA ALA A 315 5.83 -0.98 -15.23
C ALA A 315 5.26 -0.80 -16.65
N LEU A 316 3.96 -1.01 -16.85
CA LEU A 316 3.28 -0.76 -18.12
C LEU A 316 3.28 0.72 -18.53
N LEU A 317 3.40 1.63 -17.56
CA LEU A 317 3.58 3.07 -17.80
C LEU A 317 5.06 3.50 -17.91
N GLY A 318 6.00 2.56 -17.81
CA GLY A 318 7.43 2.84 -17.92
C GLY A 318 8.11 3.27 -16.62
N PHE A 319 7.46 3.11 -15.46
CA PHE A 319 7.99 3.44 -14.14
C PHE A 319 8.27 2.18 -13.32
N THR A 320 9.34 2.22 -12.54
CA THR A 320 9.66 1.16 -11.58
C THR A 320 9.43 1.66 -10.15
N ILE A 321 8.75 0.85 -9.35
CA ILE A 321 8.49 1.11 -7.93
C ILE A 321 8.95 -0.08 -7.09
N PRO A 322 9.25 0.12 -5.79
CA PRO A 322 9.80 -0.93 -4.95
C PRO A 322 8.81 -2.06 -4.68
N MET A 323 9.34 -3.27 -4.44
CA MET A 323 8.56 -4.40 -3.94
C MET A 323 8.12 -4.15 -2.50
N ASN A 324 6.91 -4.58 -2.17
CA ASN A 324 6.34 -4.43 -0.82
C ASN A 324 6.36 -5.74 -0.01
N PHE A 325 6.47 -6.87 -0.67
CA PHE A 325 6.50 -8.19 -0.06
C PHE A 325 7.60 -9.07 -0.65
N ASN A 326 8.22 -9.90 0.21
CA ASN A 326 9.20 -10.89 -0.20
C ASN A 326 8.98 -12.20 0.58
N ALA A 327 7.98 -12.98 0.18
CA ALA A 327 7.63 -14.27 0.78
C ALA A 327 7.65 -14.24 2.33
N PRO A 328 6.77 -13.46 3.01
CA PRO A 328 6.84 -13.21 4.45
C PRO A 328 6.66 -14.48 5.30
N TRP A 329 5.99 -15.50 4.80
CA TRP A 329 5.80 -16.76 5.54
C TRP A 329 7.06 -17.66 5.59
N LYS A 330 8.14 -17.28 4.88
CA LYS A 330 9.48 -17.89 5.02
C LYS A 330 10.29 -17.32 6.19
N SER A 331 9.75 -16.36 6.94
CA SER A 331 10.47 -15.67 8.01
C SER A 331 10.77 -16.61 9.18
N ASP A 332 12.02 -16.64 9.60
CA ASP A 332 12.50 -17.44 10.74
C ASP A 332 12.50 -16.67 12.06
N SER A 333 12.04 -15.42 12.05
CA SER A 333 11.92 -14.55 13.22
C SER A 333 10.99 -13.38 12.93
N VAL A 334 10.40 -12.77 13.96
CA VAL A 334 9.58 -11.56 13.82
C VAL A 334 10.40 -10.39 13.23
N THR A 335 11.72 -10.36 13.49
CA THR A 335 12.61 -9.36 12.86
C THR A 335 12.73 -9.61 11.35
N ASP A 336 12.84 -10.86 10.89
CA ASP A 336 12.89 -11.20 9.48
C ASP A 336 11.51 -11.00 8.81
N PHE A 337 10.40 -11.25 9.53
CA PHE A 337 9.06 -10.95 9.06
C PHE A 337 8.93 -9.48 8.64
N TRP A 338 9.35 -8.51 9.44
CA TRP A 338 9.31 -7.08 9.12
C TRP A 338 10.29 -6.64 8.01
N ARG A 339 11.23 -7.49 7.62
CA ARG A 339 12.07 -7.29 6.43
C ARG A 339 11.39 -7.75 5.14
N ARG A 340 10.33 -8.58 5.25
CA ARG A 340 9.62 -9.23 4.15
C ARG A 340 8.18 -8.77 4.00
N TRP A 341 7.59 -8.24 5.04
CA TRP A 341 6.23 -7.73 5.11
C TRP A 341 6.23 -6.21 5.04
N HIS A 342 5.42 -5.65 4.12
CA HIS A 342 5.23 -4.21 3.95
C HIS A 342 6.55 -3.43 3.99
N ILE A 343 7.49 -3.83 3.12
CA ILE A 343 8.89 -3.39 3.11
C ILE A 343 9.00 -1.86 3.00
N SER A 344 8.16 -1.24 2.17
CA SER A 344 8.17 0.21 1.98
C SER A 344 7.78 0.97 3.26
N LEU A 345 6.80 0.49 4.03
CA LEU A 345 6.43 1.06 5.33
C LEU A 345 7.53 0.81 6.38
N SER A 346 7.99 -0.44 6.49
CA SER A 346 9.03 -0.82 7.46
C SER A 346 10.30 0.00 7.27
N SER A 347 10.72 0.23 6.02
CA SER A 347 11.85 1.09 5.70
C SER A 347 11.56 2.57 6.00
N TRP A 348 10.32 3.04 5.76
CA TRP A 348 9.92 4.40 6.08
C TRP A 348 10.00 4.66 7.59
N ILE A 349 9.38 3.81 8.41
CA ILE A 349 9.40 3.90 9.87
C ILE A 349 10.85 3.84 10.40
N ARG A 350 11.70 2.97 9.85
CA ARG A 350 13.12 2.92 10.18
C ARG A 350 13.81 4.26 9.90
N ASP A 351 13.63 4.83 8.70
CA ASP A 351 14.42 5.95 8.21
C ASP A 351 13.96 7.31 8.78
N TYR A 352 12.65 7.44 9.11
CA TYR A 352 12.06 8.72 9.54
C TYR A 352 11.59 8.72 11.00
N VAL A 353 11.50 7.56 11.67
CA VAL A 353 11.18 7.45 13.10
C VAL A 353 12.33 6.86 13.89
N TYR A 354 12.73 5.60 13.59
CA TYR A 354 13.71 4.87 14.39
C TYR A 354 15.11 5.52 14.37
N ILE A 355 15.64 5.84 13.19
CA ILE A 355 16.97 6.45 13.03
C ILE A 355 17.04 7.85 13.66
N PRO A 356 16.08 8.77 13.46
CA PRO A 356 16.09 10.08 14.12
C PRO A 356 16.06 10.02 15.65
N LEU A 357 15.41 9.04 16.26
CA LEU A 357 15.41 8.80 17.70
C LEU A 357 16.78 8.33 18.24
N GLY A 358 17.75 8.09 17.35
CA GLY A 358 19.10 7.62 17.66
C GLY A 358 19.39 6.19 17.21
N GLY A 359 18.38 5.46 16.71
CA GLY A 359 18.55 4.08 16.22
C GLY A 359 19.18 3.17 17.26
N SER A 360 20.22 2.43 16.88
CA SER A 360 21.00 1.54 17.74
C SER A 360 22.31 2.18 18.29
N ARG A 361 22.54 3.48 18.04
CA ARG A 361 23.83 4.13 18.34
C ARG A 361 23.98 4.61 19.78
N LYS A 362 22.86 4.73 20.52
CA LYS A 362 22.82 5.31 21.89
C LYS A 362 22.66 4.26 23.00
N GLY A 363 23.23 3.06 22.79
CA GLY A 363 23.16 1.95 23.76
C GLY A 363 21.94 1.05 23.59
N THR A 364 22.00 -0.13 24.22
CA THR A 364 21.03 -1.23 24.04
C THR A 364 19.64 -0.88 24.55
N LEU A 365 19.51 -0.27 25.73
CA LEU A 365 18.22 0.11 26.30
C LEU A 365 17.51 1.14 25.40
N ARG A 366 18.25 2.15 24.93
CA ARG A 366 17.71 3.16 24.01
C ARG A 366 17.31 2.55 22.68
N MET A 367 18.05 1.56 22.17
CA MET A 367 17.70 0.81 20.97
C MET A 367 16.33 0.11 21.12
N TYR A 368 16.09 -0.57 22.26
CA TYR A 368 14.80 -1.22 22.51
C TYR A 368 13.67 -0.21 22.64
N LEU A 369 13.87 0.89 23.35
CA LEU A 369 12.87 1.96 23.44
C LEU A 369 12.53 2.56 22.06
N ASN A 370 13.55 2.86 21.26
CA ASN A 370 13.34 3.36 19.89
C ASN A 370 12.58 2.35 19.02
N GLN A 371 12.85 1.04 19.19
CA GLN A 371 12.14 -0.02 18.50
C GLN A 371 10.67 -0.08 18.92
N MET A 372 10.38 0.03 20.22
CA MET A 372 9.01 0.09 20.75
C MET A 372 8.25 1.29 20.18
N ILE A 373 8.85 2.49 20.26
CA ILE A 373 8.23 3.72 19.72
C ILE A 373 7.93 3.57 18.22
N ALA A 374 8.88 3.03 17.45
CA ALA A 374 8.72 2.83 16.02
C ALA A 374 7.57 1.85 15.69
N MET A 375 7.44 0.77 16.46
CA MET A 375 6.39 -0.23 16.22
C MET A 375 5.02 0.23 16.73
N VAL A 376 4.95 0.98 17.83
CA VAL A 376 3.71 1.61 18.30
C VAL A 376 3.23 2.66 17.27
N ALA A 377 4.15 3.48 16.73
CA ALA A 377 3.83 4.41 15.64
C ALA A 377 3.34 3.69 14.38
N CYS A 378 3.91 2.52 14.06
CA CYS A 378 3.45 1.66 12.97
C CYS A 378 2.02 1.16 13.22
N GLY A 379 1.72 0.70 14.43
CA GLY A 379 0.37 0.27 14.82
C GLY A 379 -0.64 1.41 14.72
N LEU A 380 -0.32 2.56 15.28
CA LEU A 380 -1.17 3.74 15.22
C LEU A 380 -1.42 4.20 13.76
N TRP A 381 -0.43 4.08 12.89
CA TRP A 381 -0.60 4.39 11.47
C TRP A 381 -1.65 3.52 10.79
N HIS A 382 -1.79 2.24 11.17
CA HIS A 382 -2.80 1.35 10.60
C HIS A 382 -4.21 1.79 10.94
N GLY A 383 -4.50 2.18 12.19
CA GLY A 383 -5.85 2.58 12.55
C GLY A 383 -5.95 3.30 13.88
N ALA A 384 -7.05 4.03 14.04
CA ALA A 384 -7.37 4.81 15.24
C ALA A 384 -8.11 3.93 16.26
N SER A 385 -7.44 2.90 16.80
CA SER A 385 -7.98 2.05 17.87
C SER A 385 -6.89 1.59 18.83
N LEU A 386 -7.26 1.25 20.05
CA LEU A 386 -6.35 0.67 21.04
C LEU A 386 -5.82 -0.70 20.58
N SER A 387 -6.61 -1.48 19.84
CA SER A 387 -6.18 -2.77 19.29
C SER A 387 -4.95 -2.62 18.40
N PHE A 388 -4.90 -1.59 17.54
CA PHE A 388 -3.73 -1.32 16.69
C PHE A 388 -2.52 -0.85 17.49
N ILE A 389 -2.72 -0.04 18.52
CA ILE A 389 -1.62 0.39 19.42
C ILE A 389 -1.00 -0.81 20.13
N VAL A 390 -1.85 -1.69 20.68
CA VAL A 390 -1.40 -2.91 21.35
C VAL A 390 -0.77 -3.89 20.37
N TRP A 391 -1.33 -4.02 19.15
CA TRP A 391 -0.71 -4.81 18.09
C TRP A 391 0.70 -4.33 17.75
N GLY A 392 0.87 -3.02 17.59
CA GLY A 392 2.20 -2.42 17.37
C GLY A 392 3.16 -2.65 18.54
N ALA A 393 2.68 -2.45 19.79
CA ALA A 393 3.47 -2.70 20.99
C ALA A 393 3.88 -4.17 21.11
N LEU A 394 2.97 -5.11 20.83
CA LEU A 394 3.25 -6.54 20.83
C LEU A 394 4.33 -6.91 19.80
N HIS A 395 4.22 -6.43 18.57
CA HIS A 395 5.26 -6.63 17.56
C HIS A 395 6.60 -5.99 17.95
N GLY A 396 6.57 -4.80 18.57
CA GLY A 396 7.75 -4.15 19.13
C GLY A 396 8.42 -5.00 20.20
N ALA A 397 7.65 -5.53 21.15
CA ALA A 397 8.12 -6.43 22.20
C ALA A 397 8.72 -7.73 21.61
N LEU A 398 8.02 -8.36 20.66
CA LEU A 398 8.51 -9.57 19.99
C LEU A 398 9.83 -9.34 19.24
N VAL A 399 10.01 -8.21 18.56
CA VAL A 399 11.28 -7.85 17.91
C VAL A 399 12.37 -7.61 18.95
N CYS A 400 12.07 -6.93 20.07
CA CYS A 400 13.02 -6.69 21.15
C CYS A 400 13.42 -8.01 21.83
N LEU A 401 12.47 -8.88 22.14
CA LEU A 401 12.71 -10.21 22.71
C LEU A 401 13.58 -11.07 21.77
N HIS A 402 13.24 -11.12 20.49
CA HIS A 402 14.06 -11.84 19.51
C HIS A 402 15.51 -11.32 19.50
N LYS A 403 15.71 -9.99 19.45
CA LYS A 403 17.06 -9.41 19.49
C LYS A 403 17.77 -9.71 20.80
N PHE A 404 17.10 -9.63 21.93
CA PHE A 404 17.66 -9.95 23.24
C PHE A 404 18.16 -11.40 23.29
N PHE A 405 17.28 -12.36 22.98
CA PHE A 405 17.66 -13.77 23.00
C PHE A 405 18.75 -14.10 21.98
N SER A 406 18.60 -13.66 20.73
CA SER A 406 19.54 -13.98 19.66
C SER A 406 20.92 -13.35 19.89
N GLN A 407 20.99 -12.06 20.23
CA GLN A 407 22.25 -11.33 20.28
C GLN A 407 22.89 -11.31 21.67
N THR A 408 22.10 -11.26 22.77
CA THR A 408 22.60 -11.15 24.13
C THR A 408 22.75 -12.51 24.82
N VAL A 409 21.78 -13.42 24.63
CA VAL A 409 21.80 -14.74 25.30
C VAL A 409 22.55 -15.76 24.46
N LEU A 410 22.26 -15.85 23.17
CA LEU A 410 22.84 -16.85 22.27
C LEU A 410 24.09 -16.35 21.54
N HIS A 411 24.43 -15.07 21.68
CA HIS A 411 25.60 -14.42 21.05
C HIS A 411 25.66 -14.59 19.53
N HIS A 412 24.48 -14.69 18.87
CA HIS A 412 24.41 -14.79 17.43
C HIS A 412 24.67 -13.43 16.77
N ASP A 413 25.24 -13.45 15.56
CA ASP A 413 25.39 -12.27 14.73
C ASP A 413 24.02 -11.69 14.34
N ARG A 414 23.99 -10.38 14.02
CA ARG A 414 22.76 -9.66 13.60
C ARG A 414 22.08 -10.24 12.36
N HIS A 415 22.81 -11.01 11.55
CA HIS A 415 22.34 -11.64 10.32
C HIS A 415 22.27 -13.17 10.44
N TYR A 416 22.27 -13.70 11.67
CA TYR A 416 22.14 -15.13 11.89
C TYR A 416 20.78 -15.63 11.42
N HIS A 417 20.80 -16.70 10.63
CA HIS A 417 19.64 -17.46 10.23
C HIS A 417 19.87 -18.94 10.56
N PRO A 418 18.95 -19.58 11.27
CA PRO A 418 19.05 -21.01 11.56
C PRO A 418 19.01 -21.85 10.29
N ARG A 419 19.58 -23.07 10.33
CA ARG A 419 19.62 -24.00 9.20
C ARG A 419 18.96 -25.33 9.55
N GLY A 420 18.59 -26.11 8.54
CA GLY A 420 17.99 -27.43 8.71
C GLY A 420 16.68 -27.39 9.51
N TRP A 421 16.50 -28.38 10.40
CA TRP A 421 15.29 -28.52 11.20
C TRP A 421 15.03 -27.32 12.14
N ARG A 422 16.10 -26.67 12.63
CA ARG A 422 15.99 -25.45 13.47
C ARG A 422 15.32 -24.32 12.70
N ARG A 423 15.60 -24.20 11.41
CA ARG A 423 14.93 -23.21 10.55
C ARG A 423 13.46 -23.55 10.39
N PHE A 424 13.12 -24.82 10.19
CA PHE A 424 11.73 -25.24 10.10
C PHE A 424 10.95 -24.85 11.36
N VAL A 425 11.47 -25.17 12.55
CA VAL A 425 10.86 -24.80 13.83
C VAL A 425 10.74 -23.28 13.97
N ALA A 426 11.80 -22.53 13.63
CA ALA A 426 11.80 -21.08 13.73
C ALA A 426 10.74 -20.44 12.80
N VAL A 427 10.61 -20.91 11.56
CA VAL A 427 9.57 -20.47 10.61
C VAL A 427 8.19 -20.84 11.12
N PHE A 428 8.00 -22.08 11.60
CA PHE A 428 6.73 -22.54 12.13
C PHE A 428 6.28 -21.69 13.34
N VAL A 429 7.15 -21.46 14.32
CA VAL A 429 6.84 -20.63 15.49
C VAL A 429 6.56 -19.18 15.07
N THR A 430 7.40 -18.61 14.21
CA THR A 430 7.20 -17.22 13.74
C THR A 430 5.87 -17.06 13.02
N PHE A 431 5.50 -17.99 12.13
CA PHE A 431 4.23 -17.98 11.43
C PHE A 431 3.05 -17.96 12.42
N HIS A 432 3.02 -18.88 13.40
CA HIS A 432 1.91 -18.96 14.36
C HIS A 432 1.85 -17.75 15.29
N VAL A 433 2.99 -17.24 15.74
CA VAL A 433 3.05 -16.00 16.54
C VAL A 433 2.47 -14.83 15.76
N VAL A 434 2.85 -14.66 14.49
CA VAL A 434 2.31 -13.60 13.64
C VAL A 434 0.82 -13.81 13.37
N CYS A 435 0.37 -15.05 13.10
CA CYS A 435 -1.05 -15.36 12.93
C CYS A 435 -1.88 -14.91 14.13
N LEU A 436 -1.44 -15.23 15.35
CA LEU A 436 -2.16 -14.82 16.57
C LEU A 436 -2.26 -13.29 16.71
N THR A 437 -1.26 -12.54 16.26
CA THR A 437 -1.32 -11.07 16.31
C THR A 437 -2.39 -10.49 15.39
N TRP A 438 -2.77 -11.19 14.31
CA TRP A 438 -3.83 -10.75 13.40
C TRP A 438 -5.21 -10.69 14.05
N LEU A 439 -5.44 -11.37 15.17
CA LEU A 439 -6.68 -11.22 15.94
C LEU A 439 -6.89 -9.78 16.40
N LEU A 440 -5.82 -9.13 16.90
CA LEU A 440 -5.86 -7.72 17.29
C LEU A 440 -6.00 -6.78 16.08
N PHE A 441 -5.55 -7.21 14.92
CA PHE A 441 -5.60 -6.40 13.70
C PHE A 441 -6.99 -6.42 13.06
N ARG A 442 -7.68 -7.59 13.03
CA ARG A 442 -8.99 -7.74 12.40
C ARG A 442 -10.14 -7.30 13.30
N ASN A 443 -10.02 -7.54 14.61
CA ASN A 443 -11.06 -7.17 15.55
C ASN A 443 -10.95 -5.71 15.98
N ALA A 444 -12.04 -4.95 15.82
CA ALA A 444 -12.09 -3.55 16.23
C ALA A 444 -11.94 -3.37 17.74
N THR A 445 -12.31 -4.40 18.55
CA THR A 445 -12.36 -4.37 20.01
C THR A 445 -11.53 -5.50 20.64
N PHE A 446 -11.09 -5.29 21.87
CA PHE A 446 -10.45 -6.35 22.67
C PHE A 446 -11.42 -7.46 23.01
N GLU A 447 -12.71 -7.14 23.19
CA GLU A 447 -13.75 -8.13 23.50
C GLU A 447 -13.88 -9.16 22.36
N GLY A 448 -13.96 -8.71 21.10
CA GLY A 448 -13.97 -9.61 19.93
C GLY A 448 -12.73 -10.49 19.85
N THR A 449 -11.56 -9.92 20.15
CA THR A 449 -10.31 -10.70 20.22
C THR A 449 -10.36 -11.74 21.33
N TRP A 450 -10.86 -11.38 22.50
CA TRP A 450 -10.99 -12.30 23.64
C TRP A 450 -11.98 -13.44 23.36
N VAL A 451 -13.15 -13.13 22.80
CA VAL A 451 -14.14 -14.14 22.42
C VAL A 451 -13.55 -15.17 21.46
N MET A 452 -12.79 -14.74 20.45
CA MET A 452 -12.13 -15.67 19.53
C MET A 452 -11.08 -16.54 20.22
N LEU A 453 -10.28 -15.97 21.13
CA LEU A 453 -9.31 -16.73 21.93
C LEU A 453 -10.03 -17.74 22.83
N GLU A 454 -11.08 -17.32 23.52
CA GLU A 454 -11.88 -18.22 24.36
C GLU A 454 -12.45 -19.38 23.55
N GLN A 455 -13.06 -19.13 22.38
CA GLN A 455 -13.56 -20.18 21.48
C GLN A 455 -12.44 -21.16 21.09
N MET A 456 -11.27 -20.66 20.65
CA MET A 456 -10.16 -21.52 20.23
C MET A 456 -9.66 -22.45 21.35
N PHE A 457 -9.61 -21.97 22.60
CA PHE A 457 -9.00 -22.72 23.69
C PHE A 457 -10.01 -23.51 24.54
N THR A 458 -11.28 -23.08 24.61
CA THR A 458 -12.26 -23.69 25.52
C THR A 458 -13.38 -24.43 24.80
N LYS A 459 -13.67 -24.13 23.52
CA LYS A 459 -14.75 -24.69 22.73
C LYS A 459 -14.27 -25.51 21.53
N PHE A 460 -13.05 -26.03 21.61
CA PHE A 460 -12.48 -26.84 20.54
C PHE A 460 -13.26 -28.17 20.41
N ASN A 461 -13.84 -28.39 19.21
CA ASN A 461 -14.51 -29.63 18.87
C ASN A 461 -13.89 -30.25 17.61
N PRO A 462 -13.09 -31.32 17.72
CA PRO A 462 -12.44 -31.94 16.57
C PRO A 462 -13.43 -32.71 15.68
N ASP A 463 -14.59 -33.12 16.16
CA ASP A 463 -15.54 -33.98 15.43
C ASP A 463 -16.16 -33.25 14.23
N VAL A 464 -16.27 -31.92 14.27
CA VAL A 464 -16.80 -31.12 13.16
C VAL A 464 -15.77 -30.86 12.06
N LEU A 465 -14.48 -31.02 12.33
CA LEU A 465 -13.41 -30.64 11.38
C LEU A 465 -13.46 -31.40 10.05
N PRO A 466 -13.74 -32.73 9.99
CA PRO A 466 -13.83 -33.43 8.70
C PRO A 466 -14.94 -32.86 7.80
N GLU A 467 -16.10 -32.55 8.36
CA GLU A 467 -17.23 -31.98 7.63
C GLU A 467 -16.90 -30.55 7.15
N VAL A 468 -16.29 -29.73 8.00
CA VAL A 468 -15.83 -28.37 7.66
C VAL A 468 -14.83 -28.41 6.52
N LEU A 469 -13.83 -29.31 6.58
CA LEU A 469 -12.83 -29.44 5.53
C LEU A 469 -13.44 -29.89 4.19
N LEU A 470 -14.44 -30.76 4.21
CA LEU A 470 -15.15 -31.20 3.00
C LEU A 470 -16.05 -30.09 2.43
N THR A 471 -16.80 -29.42 3.30
CA THR A 471 -17.73 -28.34 2.92
C THR A 471 -16.97 -27.16 2.29
N TYR A 472 -15.87 -26.74 2.90
CA TYR A 472 -15.06 -25.61 2.43
C TYR A 472 -13.80 -26.04 1.67
N LYS A 473 -13.82 -27.20 1.01
CA LYS A 473 -12.65 -27.77 0.32
C LYS A 473 -11.93 -26.82 -0.64
N TYR A 474 -12.67 -25.97 -1.35
CA TYR A 474 -12.07 -24.99 -2.28
C TYR A 474 -11.37 -23.85 -1.53
N VAL A 475 -11.91 -23.41 -0.39
CA VAL A 475 -11.26 -22.43 0.47
C VAL A 475 -9.93 -22.98 0.96
N PHE A 476 -9.93 -24.21 1.51
CA PHE A 476 -8.70 -24.83 2.02
C PHE A 476 -7.70 -25.15 0.91
N ALA A 477 -8.16 -25.54 -0.27
CA ALA A 477 -7.29 -25.72 -1.43
C ALA A 477 -6.57 -24.42 -1.82
N LEU A 478 -7.29 -23.29 -1.84
CA LEU A 478 -6.71 -21.97 -2.11
C LEU A 478 -5.76 -21.52 -1.00
N MET A 479 -6.10 -21.76 0.28
CA MET A 479 -5.22 -21.46 1.41
C MET A 479 -3.89 -22.24 1.30
N ILE A 480 -3.97 -23.55 1.05
CA ILE A 480 -2.78 -24.41 0.87
C ILE A 480 -1.97 -23.94 -0.34
N PHE A 481 -2.62 -23.68 -1.47
CA PHE A 481 -1.95 -23.17 -2.67
C PHE A 481 -1.21 -21.86 -2.37
N ALA A 482 -1.84 -20.89 -1.70
CA ALA A 482 -1.23 -19.62 -1.34
C ALA A 482 -0.01 -19.80 -0.42
N LEU A 483 -0.11 -20.67 0.58
CA LEU A 483 1.00 -20.98 1.48
C LEU A 483 2.16 -21.69 0.76
N VAL A 484 1.86 -22.70 -0.07
CA VAL A 484 2.87 -23.45 -0.83
C VAL A 484 3.53 -22.56 -1.88
N SER A 485 2.80 -21.63 -2.50
CA SER A 485 3.35 -20.70 -3.50
C SER A 485 4.53 -19.87 -3.00
N HIS A 486 4.61 -19.62 -1.68
CA HIS A 486 5.76 -18.95 -1.07
C HIS A 486 7.08 -19.70 -1.23
N TRP A 487 7.03 -21.02 -1.43
CA TRP A 487 8.20 -21.87 -1.56
C TRP A 487 8.65 -22.07 -3.02
N ILE A 488 7.90 -21.52 -3.97
CA ILE A 488 8.29 -21.49 -5.38
C ILE A 488 9.60 -20.68 -5.50
N PRO A 489 10.62 -21.20 -6.20
CA PRO A 489 11.87 -20.48 -6.42
C PRO A 489 11.66 -19.19 -7.24
N ASP A 490 12.39 -18.13 -6.88
CA ASP A 490 12.31 -16.83 -7.58
C ASP A 490 12.66 -16.96 -9.08
N SER A 491 13.49 -17.95 -9.44
CA SER A 491 13.82 -18.26 -10.84
C SER A 491 12.61 -18.60 -11.71
N TRP A 492 11.53 -19.16 -11.14
CA TRP A 492 10.30 -19.42 -11.88
C TRP A 492 9.55 -18.12 -12.20
N GLN A 493 9.50 -17.20 -11.25
CA GLN A 493 8.96 -15.86 -11.48
C GLN A 493 9.72 -15.17 -12.63
N ASP A 494 11.05 -15.19 -12.60
CA ASP A 494 11.89 -14.63 -13.67
C ASP A 494 11.63 -15.28 -15.03
N GLN A 495 11.41 -16.61 -15.05
CA GLN A 495 11.07 -17.32 -16.27
C GLN A 495 9.70 -16.91 -16.82
N LEU A 496 8.69 -16.80 -15.97
CA LEU A 496 7.35 -16.32 -16.36
C LEU A 496 7.41 -14.91 -16.92
N ILE A 497 8.10 -13.99 -16.25
CA ILE A 497 8.32 -12.62 -16.76
C ILE A 497 8.98 -12.65 -18.15
N LYS A 498 9.96 -13.54 -18.37
CA LYS A 498 10.59 -13.70 -19.69
C LYS A 498 9.63 -14.25 -20.75
N VAL A 499 8.70 -15.14 -20.37
CA VAL A 499 7.66 -15.63 -21.27
C VAL A 499 6.75 -14.50 -21.73
N PHE A 500 6.25 -13.67 -20.79
CA PHE A 500 5.46 -12.48 -21.12
C PHE A 500 6.26 -11.46 -21.96
N ALA A 501 7.53 -11.25 -21.64
CA ALA A 501 8.42 -10.37 -22.39
C ALA A 501 8.64 -10.80 -23.85
N LYS A 502 8.61 -12.11 -24.12
CA LYS A 502 8.81 -12.67 -25.48
C LYS A 502 7.51 -12.88 -26.24
N GLY A 503 6.38 -12.96 -25.56
CA GLY A 503 5.10 -13.35 -26.14
C GLY A 503 4.44 -12.31 -27.06
N GLY A 504 4.96 -11.09 -27.08
CA GLY A 504 4.50 -10.03 -27.99
C GLY A 504 2.99 -9.71 -27.88
N VAL A 505 2.43 -9.22 -28.98
CA VAL A 505 1.02 -8.77 -29.04
C VAL A 505 0.03 -9.90 -28.80
N ALA A 506 0.34 -11.11 -29.26
CA ALA A 506 -0.55 -12.26 -29.11
C ALA A 506 -0.75 -12.63 -27.63
N LEU A 507 0.35 -12.72 -26.85
CA LEU A 507 0.26 -13.02 -25.43
C LEU A 507 -0.37 -11.85 -24.64
N ALA A 508 -0.11 -10.59 -25.04
CA ALA A 508 -0.78 -9.44 -24.47
C ALA A 508 -2.30 -9.47 -24.67
N ALA A 509 -2.77 -9.92 -25.85
CA ALA A 509 -4.20 -10.07 -26.10
C ALA A 509 -4.82 -11.18 -25.24
N VAL A 510 -4.12 -12.30 -25.06
CA VAL A 510 -4.56 -13.37 -24.14
C VAL A 510 -4.59 -12.87 -22.71
N ASP A 511 -3.57 -12.12 -22.28
CA ASP A 511 -3.49 -11.51 -20.95
C ASP A 511 -4.69 -10.60 -20.67
N ILE A 512 -4.98 -9.68 -21.58
CA ILE A 512 -6.15 -8.80 -21.49
C ILE A 512 -7.46 -9.61 -21.44
N ALA A 513 -7.58 -10.68 -22.26
CA ALA A 513 -8.78 -11.52 -22.25
C ALA A 513 -8.95 -12.25 -20.90
N VAL A 514 -7.87 -12.74 -20.30
CA VAL A 514 -7.88 -13.36 -18.96
C VAL A 514 -8.26 -12.33 -17.89
N VAL A 515 -7.70 -11.12 -17.94
CA VAL A 515 -8.03 -10.02 -17.02
C VAL A 515 -9.52 -9.68 -17.11
N ILE A 516 -10.05 -9.51 -18.34
CA ILE A 516 -11.48 -9.26 -18.56
C ILE A 516 -12.32 -10.40 -18.00
N PHE A 517 -11.96 -11.65 -18.28
CA PHE A 517 -12.67 -12.82 -17.79
C PHE A 517 -12.73 -12.85 -16.25
N VAL A 518 -11.60 -12.67 -15.57
CA VAL A 518 -11.53 -12.63 -14.09
C VAL A 518 -12.42 -11.52 -13.54
N ILE A 519 -12.32 -10.31 -14.08
CA ILE A 519 -13.13 -9.17 -13.64
C ILE A 519 -14.62 -9.42 -13.86
N MET A 520 -15.01 -10.07 -14.97
CA MET A 520 -16.42 -10.41 -15.25
C MET A 520 -16.96 -11.45 -14.27
N GLN A 521 -16.14 -12.45 -13.87
CA GLN A 521 -16.54 -13.44 -12.88
C GLN A 521 -16.77 -12.81 -11.50
N VAL A 522 -15.95 -11.83 -11.14
CA VAL A 522 -16.02 -11.14 -9.84
C VAL A 522 -17.19 -10.14 -9.79
N LYS A 523 -17.65 -9.62 -10.94
CA LYS A 523 -18.75 -8.63 -11.00
C LYS A 523 -20.08 -9.15 -10.43
N GLY A 524 -20.30 -10.45 -10.38
CA GLY A 524 -21.47 -11.11 -9.78
C GLY A 524 -21.39 -11.30 -8.25
N SER A 525 -20.23 -11.13 -7.65
CA SER A 525 -20.01 -11.11 -6.20
C SER A 525 -19.82 -9.68 -5.72
N GLU A 526 -20.23 -9.36 -4.50
CA GLU A 526 -19.91 -8.07 -3.89
C GLU A 526 -18.40 -7.89 -3.87
N VAL A 527 -17.90 -6.85 -4.57
CA VAL A 527 -16.47 -6.55 -4.60
C VAL A 527 -16.05 -6.13 -3.21
N GLN A 528 -15.24 -6.96 -2.56
CA GLN A 528 -14.70 -6.64 -1.24
C GLN A 528 -13.78 -5.42 -1.36
N PRO A 529 -14.02 -4.35 -0.56
CA PRO A 529 -13.10 -3.23 -0.53
C PRO A 529 -11.72 -3.71 -0.10
N PHE A 530 -10.69 -3.03 -0.56
CA PHE A 530 -9.33 -3.32 -0.12
C PHE A 530 -9.23 -3.14 1.40
N ILE A 531 -8.58 -4.08 2.09
CA ILE A 531 -8.59 -4.18 3.55
C ILE A 531 -8.14 -2.86 4.25
N TYR A 532 -7.20 -2.12 3.66
CA TYR A 532 -6.76 -0.83 4.19
C TYR A 532 -7.74 0.33 3.98
N PHE A 533 -8.83 0.13 3.26
CA PHE A 533 -9.91 1.12 3.16
C PHE A 533 -10.94 0.97 4.28
N GLN A 534 -10.83 -0.10 5.07
CA GLN A 534 -11.71 -0.39 6.19
C GLN A 534 -11.22 0.22 7.53
N PHE A 535 -9.98 0.73 7.57
CA PHE A 535 -9.32 1.23 8.79
C PHE A 535 -9.13 2.74 8.79
#